data_9d7b1cb9ba44fe3573e7c149df0ba322
#
_entry.id   9d7b1cb9ba44fe3573e7c149df0ba322
#
_cell.length_a   1.000
_cell.length_b   1.000
_cell.length_c   1.000
_cell.angle_alpha   90.00
_cell.angle_beta   90.00
_cell.angle_gamma   90.00
#
_symmetry.space_group_name_H-M   'P 1'
#
loop_
_entity.id
_entity.type
_entity.pdbx_description
1 polymer ?
#
loop_
_entity_poly.entity_id
_entity_poly.type
_entity_poly.pdbx_seq_one_letter_code
_entity_poly.pdbx_strand_id
1 'polypeptide(L)'
;MSSETLGGRPVFRLAYQTPSSWAAMALQDPLALLSDHAHCELKAAITAQALVAKNPEHSSILHSLPRVAIEELEHFERVVQILEERGGKLEPQASSPYADGLHKGSAGTRNNLLLDRLLLAHLIEARSLERFHLLSKEDGDTELQELYSDLLVSEASHRALFINLARELFPLDKVTTREGFLRELEGRVIEGLAPSSRVHSGPPA
;
A
#
# COMPACT_ATOMS: atom_id res chain seq x y z
N MET A 1 -17.11 6.02 10.46
CA MET A 1 -15.89 6.78 10.16
C MET A 1 -16.20 7.66 8.96
N SER A 2 -16.14 8.99 9.12
CA SER A 2 -16.49 9.91 8.03
C SER A 2 -15.34 9.89 6.99
N SER A 3 -15.63 9.41 5.79
CA SER A 3 -14.71 9.57 4.66
C SER A 3 -14.64 11.08 4.34
N GLU A 4 -13.49 11.70 4.56
CA GLU A 4 -13.24 13.05 4.08
C GLU A 4 -13.30 13.03 2.56
N THR A 5 -14.28 13.71 1.97
CA THR A 5 -14.40 13.89 0.52
C THR A 5 -14.19 15.36 0.17
N LEU A 6 -13.35 15.66 -0.79
CA LEU A 6 -13.23 16.99 -1.40
C LEU A 6 -13.85 16.92 -2.81
N GLY A 7 -14.98 17.62 -3.01
CA GLY A 7 -15.69 17.58 -4.30
C GLY A 7 -16.18 16.20 -4.74
N GLY A 8 -16.56 15.33 -3.76
CA GLY A 8 -17.06 13.98 -4.03
C GLY A 8 -15.98 12.91 -4.27
N ARG A 9 -14.70 13.27 -4.17
CA ARG A 9 -13.57 12.32 -4.29
C ARG A 9 -13.00 11.99 -2.90
N PRO A 10 -12.67 10.73 -2.61
CA PRO A 10 -12.01 10.37 -1.34
C PRO A 10 -10.64 11.05 -1.24
N VAL A 11 -10.32 11.60 -0.06
CA VAL A 11 -9.03 12.26 0.19
C VAL A 11 -8.06 11.24 0.77
N PHE A 12 -7.11 10.79 -0.02
CA PHE A 12 -6.09 9.83 0.41
C PHE A 12 -4.90 10.48 1.13
N ARG A 13 -4.81 11.82 1.12
CA ARG A 13 -3.72 12.61 1.72
C ARG A 13 -2.32 12.26 1.20
N LEU A 14 -2.24 11.91 -0.08
CA LEU A 14 -0.99 11.68 -0.81
C LEU A 14 -0.51 12.98 -1.47
N ALA A 15 0.81 13.15 -1.62
CA ALA A 15 1.38 14.32 -2.28
C ALA A 15 1.15 14.29 -3.80
N TYR A 16 1.26 13.11 -4.41
CA TYR A 16 0.90 12.87 -5.80
C TYR A 16 -0.41 12.08 -5.87
N GLN A 17 -1.36 12.55 -6.66
CA GLN A 17 -2.62 11.85 -6.90
C GLN A 17 -2.57 11.11 -8.24
N THR A 18 -2.91 9.85 -8.23
CA THR A 18 -2.96 9.01 -9.42
C THR A 18 -4.02 9.50 -10.39
N PRO A 19 -3.67 9.73 -11.69
CA PRO A 19 -4.68 10.02 -12.71
C PRO A 19 -5.66 8.85 -12.86
N SER A 20 -6.94 9.14 -13.14
CA SER A 20 -7.96 8.09 -13.31
C SER A 20 -7.64 7.13 -14.45
N SER A 21 -6.94 7.58 -15.49
CA SER A 21 -6.48 6.75 -16.61
C SER A 21 -5.47 5.65 -16.22
N TRP A 22 -4.93 5.70 -15.00
CA TRP A 22 -4.00 4.68 -14.52
C TRP A 22 -4.68 3.29 -14.42
N ALA A 23 -5.93 3.20 -13.97
CA ALA A 23 -6.62 1.93 -13.81
C ALA A 23 -6.78 1.22 -15.16
N ALA A 24 -7.24 1.93 -16.19
CA ALA A 24 -7.34 1.38 -17.54
C ALA A 24 -5.98 0.88 -18.07
N MET A 25 -4.89 1.60 -17.79
CA MET A 25 -3.54 1.18 -18.16
C MET A 25 -3.10 -0.07 -17.38
N ALA A 26 -3.32 -0.11 -16.07
CA ALA A 26 -2.93 -1.24 -15.23
C ALA A 26 -3.68 -2.54 -15.62
N LEU A 27 -4.94 -2.42 -16.04
CA LEU A 27 -5.80 -3.53 -16.49
C LEU A 27 -5.51 -3.99 -17.94
N GLN A 28 -4.54 -3.42 -18.65
CA GLN A 28 -4.10 -3.94 -19.96
C GLN A 28 -3.51 -5.35 -19.86
N ASP A 29 -2.92 -5.70 -18.70
CA ASP A 29 -2.47 -7.06 -18.37
C ASP A 29 -2.93 -7.43 -16.97
N PRO A 30 -4.18 -7.92 -16.82
CA PRO A 30 -4.74 -8.23 -15.51
C PRO A 30 -4.04 -9.39 -14.81
N LEU A 31 -3.42 -10.32 -15.53
CA LEU A 31 -2.66 -11.42 -14.92
C LEU A 31 -1.35 -10.91 -14.30
N ALA A 32 -0.64 -10.02 -14.98
CA ALA A 32 0.55 -9.38 -14.43
C ALA A 32 0.19 -8.49 -13.23
N LEU A 33 -0.93 -7.77 -13.29
CA LEU A 33 -1.42 -6.96 -12.17
C LEU A 33 -1.74 -7.82 -10.95
N LEU A 34 -2.47 -8.93 -11.10
CA LEU A 34 -2.80 -9.85 -10.01
C LEU A 34 -1.56 -10.51 -9.43
N SER A 35 -0.60 -10.94 -10.27
CA SER A 35 0.66 -11.51 -9.77
C SER A 35 1.48 -10.49 -8.96
N ASP A 36 1.58 -9.23 -9.41
CA ASP A 36 2.22 -8.16 -8.65
C ASP A 36 1.47 -7.84 -7.35
N HIS A 37 0.14 -7.80 -7.41
CA HIS A 37 -0.73 -7.58 -6.25
C HIS A 37 -0.52 -8.65 -5.17
N ALA A 38 -0.55 -9.93 -5.53
CA ALA A 38 -0.26 -11.01 -4.58
C ALA A 38 1.09 -10.80 -3.87
N HIS A 39 2.12 -10.37 -4.58
CA HIS A 39 3.40 -10.04 -3.98
C HIS A 39 3.35 -8.78 -3.08
N CYS A 40 2.46 -7.83 -3.34
CA CYS A 40 2.26 -6.68 -2.43
C CYS A 40 1.70 -7.15 -1.09
N GLU A 41 0.65 -7.97 -1.09
CA GLU A 41 0.05 -8.54 0.11
C GLU A 41 1.05 -9.39 0.92
N LEU A 42 1.80 -10.26 0.25
CA LEU A 42 2.84 -11.05 0.91
C LEU A 42 3.91 -10.18 1.56
N LYS A 43 4.32 -9.08 0.92
CA LYS A 43 5.28 -8.12 1.51
C LYS A 43 4.71 -7.36 2.68
N ALA A 44 3.42 -6.99 2.64
CA ALA A 44 2.73 -6.33 3.74
C ALA A 44 2.68 -7.26 4.97
N ALA A 45 2.32 -8.54 4.78
CA ALA A 45 2.36 -9.55 5.84
C ALA A 45 3.76 -9.72 6.45
N ILE A 46 4.81 -9.83 5.61
CA ILE A 46 6.21 -9.93 6.07
C ILE A 46 6.62 -8.67 6.84
N THR A 47 6.21 -7.50 6.39
CA THR A 47 6.52 -6.22 7.06
C THR A 47 5.89 -6.15 8.44
N ALA A 48 4.62 -6.53 8.58
CA ALA A 48 3.92 -6.59 9.87
C ALA A 48 4.60 -7.57 10.83
N GLN A 49 4.93 -8.79 10.37
CA GLN A 49 5.67 -9.78 11.17
C GLN A 49 7.06 -9.29 11.59
N ALA A 50 7.79 -8.63 10.68
CA ALA A 50 9.12 -8.10 10.98
C ALA A 50 9.06 -6.96 12.01
N LEU A 51 8.01 -6.13 12.00
CA LEU A 51 7.78 -5.10 13.03
C LEU A 51 7.53 -5.74 14.39
N VAL A 52 6.70 -6.79 14.47
CA VAL A 52 6.47 -7.56 15.71
C VAL A 52 7.78 -8.13 16.24
N ALA A 53 8.52 -8.85 15.40
CA ALA A 53 9.73 -9.56 15.81
C ALA A 53 10.86 -8.63 16.28
N LYS A 54 10.92 -7.41 15.75
CA LYS A 54 11.99 -6.45 16.03
C LYS A 54 11.68 -5.45 17.13
N ASN A 55 10.44 -5.41 17.61
CA ASN A 55 9.98 -4.42 18.60
C ASN A 55 9.13 -5.08 19.70
N PRO A 56 9.61 -6.15 20.35
CA PRO A 56 8.85 -6.90 21.36
C PRO A 56 8.55 -6.09 22.64
N GLU A 57 9.21 -4.94 22.83
CA GLU A 57 8.98 -4.02 23.94
C GLU A 57 7.70 -3.18 23.80
N HIS A 58 7.13 -3.10 22.59
CA HIS A 58 5.93 -2.30 22.32
C HIS A 58 4.67 -3.15 22.29
N SER A 59 3.91 -3.14 23.39
CA SER A 59 2.69 -3.93 23.56
C SER A 59 1.64 -3.66 22.46
N SER A 60 1.46 -2.41 22.02
CA SER A 60 0.54 -2.05 20.94
C SER A 60 0.90 -2.71 19.62
N ILE A 61 2.19 -2.84 19.29
CA ILE A 61 2.67 -3.56 18.12
C ILE A 61 2.35 -5.06 18.25
N LEU A 62 2.65 -5.67 19.42
CA LEU A 62 2.43 -7.10 19.65
C LEU A 62 0.96 -7.51 19.55
N HIS A 63 0.04 -6.63 19.90
CA HIS A 63 -1.41 -6.95 19.91
C HIS A 63 -2.13 -6.58 18.61
N SER A 64 -1.59 -5.69 17.79
CA SER A 64 -2.26 -5.23 16.58
C SER A 64 -1.68 -5.82 15.28
N LEU A 65 -0.37 -5.79 15.09
CA LEU A 65 0.23 -6.18 13.81
C LEU A 65 0.16 -7.68 13.46
N PRO A 66 0.10 -8.65 14.41
CA PRO A 66 -0.17 -10.04 14.03
C PRO A 66 -1.49 -10.22 13.29
N ARG A 67 -2.51 -9.42 13.63
CA ARG A 67 -3.80 -9.45 12.95
C ARG A 67 -3.68 -8.95 11.51
N VAL A 68 -2.99 -7.83 11.30
CA VAL A 68 -2.68 -7.33 9.95
C VAL A 68 -1.98 -8.40 9.13
N ALA A 69 -0.94 -9.05 9.68
CA ALA A 69 -0.22 -10.09 8.95
C ALA A 69 -1.11 -11.27 8.52
N ILE A 70 -2.11 -11.63 9.33
CA ILE A 70 -3.08 -12.68 8.98
C ILE A 70 -3.99 -12.19 7.85
N GLU A 71 -4.55 -10.99 7.97
CA GLU A 71 -5.44 -10.40 6.96
C GLU A 71 -4.74 -10.26 5.61
N GLU A 72 -3.46 -9.82 5.58
CA GLU A 72 -2.68 -9.72 4.35
C GLU A 72 -2.38 -11.09 3.71
N LEU A 73 -2.21 -12.16 4.51
CA LEU A 73 -2.08 -13.51 3.97
C LEU A 73 -3.40 -14.05 3.42
N GLU A 74 -4.54 -13.70 4.02
CA GLU A 74 -5.87 -14.01 3.49
C GLU A 74 -6.12 -13.28 2.16
N HIS A 75 -5.69 -12.00 2.05
CA HIS A 75 -5.73 -11.24 0.79
C HIS A 75 -4.85 -11.88 -0.28
N PHE A 76 -3.61 -12.24 0.08
CA PHE A 76 -2.69 -12.95 -0.81
C PHE A 76 -3.33 -14.23 -1.38
N GLU A 77 -3.90 -15.07 -0.51
CA GLU A 77 -4.55 -16.34 -0.91
C GLU A 77 -5.69 -16.08 -1.88
N ARG A 78 -6.55 -15.09 -1.59
CA ARG A 78 -7.67 -14.68 -2.46
C ARG A 78 -7.20 -14.20 -3.83
N VAL A 79 -6.17 -13.35 -3.88
CA VAL A 79 -5.61 -12.83 -5.14
C VAL A 79 -4.99 -13.94 -5.99
N VAL A 80 -4.25 -14.86 -5.35
CA VAL A 80 -3.66 -16.03 -6.04
C VAL A 80 -4.75 -16.93 -6.59
N GLN A 81 -5.82 -17.19 -5.84
CA GLN A 81 -6.95 -17.98 -6.32
C GLN A 81 -7.56 -17.37 -7.60
N ILE A 82 -7.87 -16.07 -7.61
CA ILE A 82 -8.43 -15.39 -8.78
C ILE A 82 -7.44 -15.44 -9.96
N LEU A 83 -6.13 -15.26 -9.70
CA LEU A 83 -5.09 -15.38 -10.72
C LEU A 83 -5.09 -16.76 -11.38
N GLU A 84 -5.15 -17.83 -10.59
CA GLU A 84 -5.14 -19.22 -11.08
C GLU A 84 -6.45 -19.58 -11.81
N GLU A 85 -7.61 -19.16 -11.31
CA GLU A 85 -8.91 -19.35 -11.98
C GLU A 85 -8.96 -18.68 -13.36
N ARG A 86 -8.19 -17.61 -13.57
CA ARG A 86 -8.01 -16.93 -14.86
C ARG A 86 -6.92 -17.55 -15.73
N GLY A 87 -6.33 -18.68 -15.32
CA GLY A 87 -5.28 -19.39 -16.06
C GLY A 87 -3.89 -18.76 -15.92
N GLY A 88 -3.74 -17.78 -15.01
CA GLY A 88 -2.45 -17.19 -14.68
C GLY A 88 -1.63 -18.05 -13.72
N LYS A 89 -0.42 -17.59 -13.42
CA LYS A 89 0.48 -18.17 -12.42
C LYS A 89 1.13 -17.07 -11.63
N LEU A 90 1.39 -17.34 -10.35
CA LEU A 90 2.21 -16.44 -9.57
C LEU A 90 3.65 -16.45 -10.10
N GLU A 91 4.05 -15.35 -10.73
CA GLU A 91 5.39 -15.18 -11.25
C GLU A 91 6.40 -15.00 -10.09
N PRO A 92 7.68 -15.34 -10.28
CA PRO A 92 8.70 -15.05 -9.29
C PRO A 92 8.72 -13.58 -8.91
N GLN A 93 8.88 -13.30 -7.62
CA GLN A 93 8.89 -11.93 -7.10
C GLN A 93 9.96 -11.07 -7.78
N ALA A 94 9.54 -10.07 -8.54
CA ALA A 94 10.44 -9.07 -9.10
C ALA A 94 10.81 -8.01 -8.05
N SER A 95 11.91 -7.27 -8.31
CA SER A 95 12.21 -6.07 -7.51
C SER A 95 11.05 -5.08 -7.54
N SER A 96 10.87 -4.35 -6.45
CA SER A 96 9.87 -3.28 -6.37
C SER A 96 10.57 -1.92 -6.44
N PRO A 97 10.65 -1.29 -7.63
CA PRO A 97 11.26 0.03 -7.75
C PRO A 97 10.63 1.08 -6.83
N TYR A 98 9.34 0.93 -6.53
CA TYR A 98 8.62 1.77 -5.58
C TYR A 98 9.19 1.61 -4.16
N ALA A 99 9.21 0.40 -3.61
CA ALA A 99 9.74 0.15 -2.28
C ALA A 99 11.23 0.52 -2.18
N ASP A 100 12.02 0.18 -3.20
CA ASP A 100 13.44 0.53 -3.28
C ASP A 100 13.66 2.05 -3.28
N GLY A 101 12.84 2.79 -4.03
CA GLY A 101 12.87 4.25 -4.07
C GLY A 101 12.57 4.88 -2.70
N LEU A 102 11.55 4.38 -2.01
CA LEU A 102 11.19 4.82 -0.66
C LEU A 102 12.31 4.54 0.35
N HIS A 103 12.87 3.32 0.34
CA HIS A 103 13.95 2.95 1.26
C HIS A 103 15.23 3.74 1.01
N LYS A 104 15.63 3.92 -0.23
CA LYS A 104 16.81 4.70 -0.59
C LYS A 104 16.65 6.18 -0.25
N GLY A 105 15.48 6.76 -0.60
CA GLY A 105 15.22 8.18 -0.36
C GLY A 105 15.07 8.54 1.12
N SER A 106 14.62 7.60 1.97
CA SER A 106 14.49 7.83 3.41
C SER A 106 15.78 7.60 4.19
N ALA A 107 16.72 6.77 3.68
CA ALA A 107 17.87 6.28 4.44
C ALA A 107 18.80 7.39 4.96
N GLY A 108 19.11 8.39 4.11
CA GLY A 108 20.06 9.46 4.43
C GLY A 108 19.56 10.47 5.49
N THR A 109 18.28 10.49 5.79
CA THR A 109 17.63 11.43 6.73
C THR A 109 16.96 10.72 7.90
N ARG A 110 17.24 9.44 8.08
CA ARG A 110 16.59 8.59 9.09
C ARG A 110 17.09 8.90 10.49
N ASN A 111 16.17 9.30 11.37
CA ASN A 111 16.46 9.52 12.80
C ASN A 111 16.00 8.36 13.68
N ASN A 112 14.94 7.64 13.26
CA ASN A 112 14.40 6.49 13.98
C ASN A 112 13.83 5.47 12.99
N LEU A 113 14.35 4.24 13.06
CA LEU A 113 14.00 3.19 12.11
C LEU A 113 12.55 2.69 12.27
N LEU A 114 12.06 2.58 13.51
CA LEU A 114 10.69 2.15 13.78
C LEU A 114 9.69 3.18 13.28
N LEU A 115 9.92 4.47 13.58
CA LEU A 115 9.06 5.54 13.09
C LEU A 115 8.98 5.54 11.56
N ASP A 116 10.12 5.43 10.87
CA ASP A 116 10.15 5.38 9.41
C ASP A 116 9.36 4.19 8.86
N ARG A 117 9.53 3.02 9.45
CA ARG A 117 8.82 1.80 9.01
C ARG A 117 7.30 1.90 9.17
N LEU A 118 6.83 2.44 10.30
CA LEU A 118 5.41 2.67 10.53
C LEU A 118 4.84 3.70 9.54
N LEU A 119 5.56 4.79 9.30
CA LEU A 119 5.12 5.83 8.38
C LEU A 119 5.20 5.41 6.92
N LEU A 120 6.21 4.64 6.52
CA LEU A 120 6.29 4.09 5.16
C LEU A 120 5.18 3.05 4.93
N ALA A 121 4.90 2.17 5.88
CA ALA A 121 3.76 1.26 5.80
C ALA A 121 2.45 2.05 5.66
N HIS A 122 2.21 3.06 6.50
CA HIS A 122 1.06 3.95 6.37
C HIS A 122 0.90 4.56 4.96
N LEU A 123 1.99 5.01 4.33
CA LEU A 123 1.95 5.62 3.00
C LEU A 123 1.76 4.59 1.89
N ILE A 124 2.33 3.38 2.03
CA ILE A 124 2.12 2.27 1.09
C ILE A 124 0.65 1.86 1.10
N GLU A 125 0.04 1.67 2.29
CA GLU A 125 -1.39 1.37 2.42
C GLU A 125 -2.27 2.52 1.86
N ALA A 126 -1.85 3.77 2.04
CA ALA A 126 -2.57 4.90 1.45
C ALA A 126 -2.53 4.87 -0.09
N ARG A 127 -1.41 4.45 -0.67
CA ARG A 127 -1.27 4.28 -2.12
C ARG A 127 -2.05 3.07 -2.64
N SER A 128 -2.00 1.93 -1.95
CA SER A 128 -2.81 0.75 -2.26
C SER A 128 -4.30 1.11 -2.24
N LEU A 129 -4.76 1.76 -1.19
CA LEU A 129 -6.15 2.22 -1.05
C LEU A 129 -6.60 3.12 -2.22
N GLU A 130 -5.76 4.09 -2.65
CA GLU A 130 -6.05 4.94 -3.80
C GLU A 130 -6.15 4.12 -5.09
N ARG A 131 -5.21 3.18 -5.32
CA ARG A 131 -5.16 2.34 -6.50
C ARG A 131 -6.34 1.36 -6.57
N PHE A 132 -6.66 0.72 -5.46
CA PHE A 132 -7.81 -0.18 -5.37
C PHE A 132 -9.13 0.59 -5.57
N HIS A 133 -9.23 1.83 -5.05
CA HIS A 133 -10.37 2.66 -5.36
C HIS A 133 -10.52 2.96 -6.86
N LEU A 134 -9.42 3.24 -7.58
CA LEU A 134 -9.48 3.46 -9.02
C LEU A 134 -9.85 2.17 -9.77
N LEU A 135 -9.26 1.04 -9.42
CA LEU A 135 -9.55 -0.27 -10.02
C LEU A 135 -10.99 -0.72 -9.77
N SER A 136 -11.54 -0.46 -8.58
CA SER A 136 -12.95 -0.78 -8.26
C SER A 136 -13.97 0.05 -9.03
N LYS A 137 -13.54 1.12 -9.71
CA LYS A 137 -14.39 2.00 -10.53
C LYS A 137 -14.16 1.87 -12.03
N GLU A 138 -13.15 1.12 -12.45
CA GLU A 138 -12.85 0.93 -13.85
C GLU A 138 -13.79 -0.11 -14.44
N ASP A 139 -14.42 0.21 -15.58
CA ASP A 139 -15.39 -0.66 -16.22
C ASP A 139 -14.74 -1.87 -16.94
N GLY A 140 -15.48 -2.96 -17.05
CA GLY A 140 -15.15 -4.09 -17.93
C GLY A 140 -14.84 -5.42 -17.23
N ASP A 141 -14.48 -5.42 -15.94
CA ASP A 141 -14.17 -6.65 -15.18
C ASP A 141 -14.81 -6.63 -13.80
N THR A 142 -16.03 -7.16 -13.71
CA THR A 142 -16.84 -7.13 -12.48
C THR A 142 -16.17 -7.86 -11.33
N GLU A 143 -15.49 -8.99 -11.58
CA GLU A 143 -14.80 -9.75 -10.52
C GLU A 143 -13.63 -8.97 -9.92
N LEU A 144 -12.86 -8.27 -10.76
CA LEU A 144 -11.80 -7.40 -10.26
C LEU A 144 -12.35 -6.14 -9.57
N GLN A 145 -13.45 -5.58 -10.05
CA GLN A 145 -14.14 -4.47 -9.36
C GLN A 145 -14.58 -4.89 -7.95
N GLU A 146 -15.16 -6.08 -7.80
CA GLU A 146 -15.59 -6.63 -6.52
C GLU A 146 -14.39 -6.90 -5.61
N LEU A 147 -13.34 -7.56 -6.12
CA LEU A 147 -12.10 -7.79 -5.36
C LEU A 147 -11.57 -6.47 -4.78
N TYR A 148 -11.33 -5.48 -5.64
CA TYR A 148 -10.74 -4.21 -5.20
C TYR A 148 -11.68 -3.38 -4.32
N SER A 149 -13.00 -3.49 -4.52
CA SER A 149 -13.99 -2.84 -3.65
C SER A 149 -14.00 -3.42 -2.24
N ASP A 150 -13.89 -4.73 -2.11
CA ASP A 150 -13.89 -5.42 -0.83
C ASP A 150 -12.63 -5.09 -0.01
N LEU A 151 -11.47 -4.99 -0.66
CA LEU A 151 -10.19 -4.67 -0.01
C LEU A 151 -10.11 -3.23 0.53
N LEU A 152 -10.96 -2.30 0.06
CA LEU A 152 -10.89 -0.90 0.51
C LEU A 152 -11.05 -0.72 2.03
N VAL A 153 -11.83 -1.57 2.69
CA VAL A 153 -12.10 -1.46 4.12
C VAL A 153 -10.88 -1.87 4.95
N SER A 154 -10.24 -2.97 4.57
CA SER A 154 -9.02 -3.46 5.22
C SER A 154 -7.86 -2.49 5.02
N GLU A 155 -7.59 -2.05 3.79
CA GLU A 155 -6.54 -1.07 3.47
C GLU A 155 -6.69 0.24 4.25
N ALA A 156 -7.93 0.75 4.34
CA ALA A 156 -8.22 1.95 5.14
C ALA A 156 -7.93 1.73 6.64
N SER A 157 -8.23 0.52 7.15
CA SER A 157 -7.96 0.12 8.52
C SER A 157 -6.46 -0.03 8.80
N HIS A 158 -5.73 -0.74 7.94
CA HIS A 158 -4.27 -0.91 8.04
C HIS A 158 -3.55 0.42 7.98
N ARG A 159 -3.88 1.28 7.01
CA ARG A 159 -3.37 2.65 6.93
C ARG A 159 -3.57 3.43 8.23
N ALA A 160 -4.79 3.39 8.79
CA ALA A 160 -5.11 4.09 10.03
C ALA A 160 -4.34 3.51 11.23
N LEU A 161 -4.18 2.19 11.28
CA LEU A 161 -3.43 1.52 12.34
C LEU A 161 -1.97 1.96 12.38
N PHE A 162 -1.27 1.95 11.25
CA PHE A 162 0.16 2.30 11.20
C PHE A 162 0.42 3.74 11.64
N ILE A 163 -0.38 4.72 11.23
CA ILE A 163 -0.20 6.11 11.69
C ILE A 163 -0.58 6.29 13.16
N ASN A 164 -1.55 5.54 13.67
CA ASN A 164 -1.93 5.58 15.07
C ASN A 164 -0.85 4.97 15.96
N LEU A 165 -0.22 3.87 15.57
CA LEU A 165 0.95 3.30 16.25
C LEU A 165 2.11 4.31 16.27
N ALA A 166 2.38 4.99 15.17
CA ALA A 166 3.41 6.04 15.15
C ALA A 166 3.09 7.17 16.14
N ARG A 167 1.84 7.63 16.22
CA ARG A 167 1.40 8.69 17.14
C ARG A 167 1.38 8.26 18.61
N GLU A 168 1.15 7.00 18.88
CA GLU A 168 1.20 6.45 20.24
C GLU A 168 2.66 6.35 20.75
N LEU A 169 3.56 5.91 19.87
CA LEU A 169 4.95 5.59 20.26
C LEU A 169 5.91 6.77 20.16
N PHE A 170 5.55 7.84 19.47
CA PHE A 170 6.45 8.97 19.22
C PHE A 170 5.77 10.33 19.46
N PRO A 171 6.55 11.38 19.81
CA PRO A 171 6.04 12.75 19.91
C PRO A 171 5.36 13.21 18.61
N LEU A 172 4.21 13.84 18.73
CA LEU A 172 3.34 14.20 17.58
C LEU A 172 4.04 15.12 16.57
N ASP A 173 4.86 16.05 17.04
CA ASP A 173 5.66 16.94 16.20
C ASP A 173 6.65 16.19 15.33
N LYS A 174 7.32 15.16 15.88
CA LYS A 174 8.23 14.27 15.14
C LYS A 174 7.48 13.44 14.09
N VAL A 175 6.33 12.88 14.48
CA VAL A 175 5.48 12.10 13.55
C VAL A 175 5.02 12.99 12.40
N THR A 176 4.48 14.18 12.69
CA THR A 176 3.94 15.08 11.67
C THR A 176 5.03 15.57 10.71
N THR A 177 6.18 15.97 11.25
CA THR A 177 7.31 16.43 10.42
C THR A 177 7.83 15.30 9.53
N ARG A 178 8.00 14.10 10.09
CA ARG A 178 8.56 12.97 9.35
C ARG A 178 7.57 12.41 8.32
N GLU A 179 6.30 12.33 8.67
CA GLU A 179 5.22 11.93 7.74
C GLU A 179 5.14 12.89 6.55
N GLY A 180 5.19 14.20 6.78
CA GLY A 180 5.22 15.21 5.72
C GLY A 180 6.39 14.99 4.75
N PHE A 181 7.61 14.78 5.26
CA PHE A 181 8.78 14.49 4.42
C PHE A 181 8.62 13.20 3.60
N LEU A 182 8.17 12.12 4.25
CA LEU A 182 8.02 10.81 3.58
C LEU A 182 6.89 10.82 2.56
N ARG A 183 5.82 11.56 2.79
CA ARG A 183 4.72 11.76 1.84
C ARG A 183 5.18 12.47 0.57
N GLU A 184 5.99 13.53 0.69
CA GLU A 184 6.58 14.21 -0.46
C GLU A 184 7.58 13.32 -1.21
N LEU A 185 8.35 12.51 -0.47
CA LEU A 185 9.23 11.51 -1.07
C LEU A 185 8.44 10.47 -1.86
N GLU A 186 7.37 9.93 -1.26
CA GLU A 186 6.48 8.95 -1.90
C GLU A 186 5.91 9.49 -3.21
N GLY A 187 5.39 10.72 -3.18
CA GLY A 187 4.85 11.36 -4.37
C GLY A 187 5.88 11.46 -5.51
N ARG A 188 7.10 11.88 -5.21
CA ARG A 188 8.18 11.95 -6.23
C ARG A 188 8.59 10.57 -6.73
N VAL A 189 8.64 9.57 -5.85
CA VAL A 189 8.98 8.20 -6.24
C VAL A 189 7.95 7.65 -7.21
N ILE A 190 6.66 7.68 -6.85
CA ILE A 190 5.61 7.09 -7.68
C ILE A 190 5.44 7.82 -9.02
N GLU A 191 5.56 9.14 -9.03
CA GLU A 191 5.49 9.97 -10.24
C GLU A 191 6.65 9.67 -11.21
N GLY A 192 7.84 9.37 -10.68
CA GLY A 192 9.04 9.07 -11.47
C GLY A 192 9.16 7.63 -11.97
N LEU A 193 8.24 6.73 -11.62
CA LEU A 193 8.27 5.34 -12.08
C LEU A 193 7.71 5.20 -13.49
N ALA A 194 8.17 4.15 -14.19
CA ALA A 194 7.60 3.76 -15.48
C ALA A 194 6.16 3.23 -15.32
N PRO A 195 5.27 3.47 -16.30
CA PRO A 195 3.96 2.85 -16.36
C PRO A 195 4.08 1.33 -16.54
N SER A 196 3.23 0.56 -15.89
CA SER A 196 3.14 -0.90 -16.03
C SER A 196 1.89 -1.44 -15.35
N SER A 197 1.52 -2.69 -15.65
CA SER A 197 0.45 -3.42 -14.97
C SER A 197 0.90 -3.93 -13.60
N ARG A 198 1.17 -2.98 -12.68
CA ARG A 198 1.55 -3.23 -11.28
C ARG A 198 0.84 -2.25 -10.37
N VAL A 199 0.51 -2.69 -9.16
CA VAL A 199 -0.17 -1.85 -8.15
C VAL A 199 0.59 -0.54 -7.90
N HIS A 200 1.90 -0.61 -7.73
CA HIS A 200 2.74 0.55 -7.47
C HIS A 200 3.59 0.95 -8.70
N SER A 201 2.94 1.06 -9.87
CA SER A 201 3.57 1.58 -11.09
C SER A 201 3.45 3.11 -11.20
N GLY A 202 4.22 3.71 -12.12
CA GLY A 202 4.12 5.12 -12.46
C GLY A 202 2.81 5.47 -13.20
N PRO A 203 2.58 6.77 -13.45
CA PRO A 203 1.43 7.24 -14.23
C PRO A 203 1.52 6.77 -15.70
N PRO A 204 0.39 6.73 -16.41
CA PRO A 204 0.40 6.61 -17.87
C PRO A 204 1.21 7.72 -18.50
N ALA A 205 1.82 7.43 -19.66
CA ALA A 205 2.59 8.40 -20.44
C ALA A 205 1.69 9.51 -21.00
#